data_f8efadfefc57f8c2882a6a9a678c129e
#
_entry.id   f8efadfefc57f8c2882a6a9a678c129e
#
_cell.length_a   1.000
_cell.length_b   1.000
_cell.length_c   1.000
_cell.angle_alpha   90.00
_cell.angle_beta   90.00
_cell.angle_gamma   90.00
#
_symmetry.space_group_name_H-M   'P 1'
#
loop_
_entity.id
_entity.type
_entity.pdbx_description
1 polymer ?
#
loop_
_entity_poly.entity_id
_entity_poly.type
_entity_poly.pdbx_seq_one_letter_code
_entity_poly.pdbx_strand_id
1 'polypeptide(L)'
;MENKHTATKSSHTTHHAAAPKHEVYIVDGTRTPFLKARGKPGPFSASDLVINCGRELLAKEVAPTELGEVIMGCMMPSADEANIARLIALRLGAGKSTPAFTVQRNCASGMQSLDSAFKDIQEGRHELVLAGGTEAMSRAPLLFNDSMVAWISNFSGSKSFFGKLKTLAQFRPTDLKPVIALLRGLTDPTVNLTMGQTAEILAYRFGITREQMDAYALESHRRVAQAQDENHFQDVMPAFDYKGNYYVADDGVRRDSTMEQLAKLKPVFDKKFGSVTAGNSAQVTDGAAVLLLASKEAVKKYKLPVIAKIIDTAWAGVDPAEMGLGPVYSTVKLMKQQGLDKDDIDYWELNEAFAAQVLACLAAWESEDYCKTYLDLNKAFGTIDRECLNVDGGAIALGHPVGASGARIVLRLAYILQRQKAKRGVATICIGGGQGGAMLIENVSEVTK
;
A
#
# COMPACT_ATOMS: atom_id res chain seq x y z
N MET A 1 -33.87 48.83 -41.90
CA MET A 1 -34.65 48.47 -40.69
C MET A 1 -33.76 47.48 -39.91
N GLU A 2 -33.02 48.03 -39.00
CA GLU A 2 -32.09 47.27 -38.13
C GLU A 2 -32.85 46.77 -36.91
N ASN A 3 -32.82 45.47 -36.65
CA ASN A 3 -33.29 44.90 -35.39
C ASN A 3 -32.08 44.54 -34.50
N LYS A 4 -31.86 45.38 -33.49
CA LYS A 4 -30.94 45.11 -32.39
C LYS A 4 -31.56 44.15 -31.39
N HIS A 5 -31.02 42.92 -31.30
CA HIS A 5 -31.30 42.04 -30.17
C HIS A 5 -30.26 42.30 -29.06
N THR A 6 -30.69 42.91 -28.00
CA THR A 6 -29.97 43.03 -26.75
C THR A 6 -30.03 41.70 -25.97
N ALA A 7 -28.90 41.00 -25.86
CA ALA A 7 -28.76 39.83 -25.00
C ALA A 7 -28.45 40.28 -23.59
N THR A 8 -29.38 40.09 -22.67
CA THR A 8 -29.18 40.24 -21.21
C THR A 8 -28.38 39.05 -20.70
N LYS A 9 -27.15 39.32 -20.29
CA LYS A 9 -26.31 38.37 -19.52
C LYS A 9 -26.81 38.30 -18.08
N SER A 10 -27.48 37.20 -17.71
CA SER A 10 -27.74 36.83 -16.34
C SER A 10 -26.55 36.06 -15.80
N SER A 11 -25.69 36.71 -15.01
CA SER A 11 -24.63 36.06 -14.25
C SER A 11 -25.15 35.75 -12.85
N HIS A 12 -25.76 34.57 -12.68
CA HIS A 12 -25.93 34.00 -11.34
C HIS A 12 -24.78 33.04 -11.05
N THR A 13 -23.65 33.56 -10.60
CA THR A 13 -22.64 32.80 -9.88
C THR A 13 -23.07 32.73 -8.43
N THR A 14 -23.83 31.71 -8.07
CA THR A 14 -24.01 31.34 -6.67
C THR A 14 -22.72 30.72 -6.23
N HIS A 15 -21.87 31.50 -5.54
CA HIS A 15 -20.80 30.94 -4.71
C HIS A 15 -21.46 30.17 -3.55
N HIS A 16 -21.64 28.87 -3.71
CA HIS A 16 -21.83 28.00 -2.57
C HIS A 16 -20.55 28.09 -1.75
N ALA A 17 -20.61 28.73 -0.58
CA ALA A 17 -19.56 28.60 0.43
C ALA A 17 -19.38 27.10 0.67
N ALA A 18 -18.17 26.58 0.45
CA ALA A 18 -17.88 25.20 0.73
C ALA A 18 -18.22 24.92 2.20
N ALA A 19 -19.01 23.89 2.46
CA ALA A 19 -19.31 23.46 3.82
C ALA A 19 -17.99 23.23 4.57
N PRO A 20 -17.91 23.55 5.87
CA PRO A 20 -16.70 23.31 6.66
C PRO A 20 -16.39 21.82 6.60
N LYS A 21 -15.15 21.50 6.22
CA LYS A 21 -14.70 20.12 6.14
C LYS A 21 -14.60 19.50 7.54
N HIS A 22 -15.12 18.29 7.70
CA HIS A 22 -15.01 17.56 8.96
C HIS A 22 -13.59 17.10 9.24
N GLU A 23 -13.19 17.12 10.50
CA GLU A 23 -11.93 16.52 10.94
C GLU A 23 -12.05 15.00 10.92
N VAL A 24 -10.96 14.32 10.52
CA VAL A 24 -10.94 12.85 10.37
C VAL A 24 -9.86 12.26 11.27
N TYR A 25 -10.27 11.36 12.13
CA TYR A 25 -9.43 10.73 13.12
C TYR A 25 -9.19 9.26 12.79
N ILE A 26 -7.98 8.80 13.07
CA ILE A 26 -7.66 7.37 13.15
C ILE A 26 -7.97 6.96 14.60
N VAL A 27 -8.98 6.13 14.76
CA VAL A 27 -9.41 5.60 16.07
C VAL A 27 -8.38 4.61 16.58
N ASP A 28 -8.17 3.56 15.81
CA ASP A 28 -7.18 2.51 16.04
C ASP A 28 -6.99 1.71 14.73
N GLY A 29 -6.12 0.74 14.75
CA GLY A 29 -5.91 -0.16 13.62
C GLY A 29 -5.24 -1.45 14.04
N THR A 30 -5.39 -2.46 13.20
CA THR A 30 -4.80 -3.78 13.41
C THR A 30 -4.27 -4.32 12.09
N ARG A 31 -3.31 -5.24 12.19
CA ARG A 31 -2.82 -5.99 11.05
C ARG A 31 -2.61 -7.47 11.40
N THR A 32 -2.56 -8.30 10.38
CA THR A 32 -2.08 -9.67 10.56
C THR A 32 -0.54 -9.70 10.62
N PRO A 33 0.06 -10.76 11.15
CA PRO A 33 1.42 -11.11 10.78
C PRO A 33 1.54 -11.18 9.26
N PHE A 34 2.65 -10.72 8.70
CA PHE A 34 2.94 -10.85 7.28
C PHE A 34 3.66 -12.17 7.04
N LEU A 35 3.08 -12.99 6.16
CA LEU A 35 3.52 -14.36 5.92
C LEU A 35 4.17 -14.48 4.55
N LYS A 36 5.41 -14.92 4.53
CA LYS A 36 6.19 -15.06 3.31
C LYS A 36 5.60 -16.12 2.37
N ALA A 37 5.43 -15.77 1.09
CA ALA A 37 5.08 -16.72 0.06
C ALA A 37 6.22 -17.74 -0.17
N ARG A 38 5.87 -19.03 -0.16
CA ARG A 38 6.84 -20.13 -0.22
C ARG A 38 6.64 -21.00 -1.46
N GLY A 39 6.19 -20.41 -2.58
CA GLY A 39 5.97 -21.11 -3.85
C GLY A 39 4.75 -22.05 -3.87
N LYS A 40 3.88 -21.97 -2.87
CA LYS A 40 2.59 -22.68 -2.76
C LYS A 40 1.54 -21.76 -2.15
N PRO A 41 0.24 -22.00 -2.38
CA PRO A 41 -0.82 -21.22 -1.76
C PRO A 41 -0.69 -21.20 -0.24
N GLY A 42 -0.74 -20.01 0.33
CA GLY A 42 -0.73 -19.76 1.77
C GLY A 42 -2.02 -20.21 2.46
N PRO A 43 -2.08 -20.14 3.78
CA PRO A 43 -3.21 -20.64 4.56
C PRO A 43 -4.49 -19.81 4.43
N PHE A 44 -4.36 -18.51 4.07
CA PHE A 44 -5.45 -17.56 4.06
C PHE A 44 -5.79 -17.05 2.66
N SER A 45 -7.07 -16.82 2.37
CA SER A 45 -7.48 -15.93 1.30
C SER A 45 -7.27 -14.46 1.72
N ALA A 46 -7.33 -13.53 0.77
CA ALA A 46 -7.14 -12.12 1.08
C ALA A 46 -8.23 -11.59 2.02
N SER A 47 -9.48 -12.04 1.89
CA SER A 47 -10.55 -11.68 2.83
C SER A 47 -10.38 -12.33 4.21
N ASP A 48 -9.86 -13.57 4.31
CA ASP A 48 -9.61 -14.22 5.59
C ASP A 48 -8.60 -13.44 6.44
N LEU A 49 -7.58 -12.87 5.82
CA LEU A 49 -6.59 -12.03 6.50
C LEU A 49 -7.27 -10.84 7.19
N VAL A 50 -8.15 -10.12 6.48
CA VAL A 50 -8.88 -8.99 7.09
C VAL A 50 -9.83 -9.45 8.18
N ILE A 51 -10.50 -10.59 8.01
CA ILE A 51 -11.41 -11.11 9.04
C ILE A 51 -10.66 -11.42 10.33
N ASN A 52 -9.43 -11.94 10.24
CA ASN A 52 -8.62 -12.23 11.43
C ASN A 52 -8.30 -10.96 12.23
N CYS A 53 -7.80 -9.90 11.59
CA CYS A 53 -7.42 -8.67 12.31
C CYS A 53 -8.59 -7.69 12.50
N GLY A 54 -9.45 -7.52 11.51
CA GLY A 54 -10.57 -6.55 11.58
C GLY A 54 -11.65 -6.91 12.59
N ARG A 55 -11.86 -8.21 12.86
CA ARG A 55 -12.81 -8.65 13.90
C ARG A 55 -12.37 -8.22 15.30
N GLU A 56 -11.09 -8.35 15.60
CA GLU A 56 -10.52 -7.92 16.88
C GLU A 56 -10.62 -6.39 17.05
N LEU A 57 -10.32 -5.63 16.00
CA LEU A 57 -10.45 -4.17 16.01
C LEU A 57 -11.90 -3.76 16.32
N LEU A 58 -12.88 -4.31 15.59
CA LEU A 58 -14.28 -3.93 15.77
C LEU A 58 -14.85 -4.41 17.12
N ALA A 59 -14.46 -5.60 17.58
CA ALA A 59 -14.88 -6.09 18.89
C ALA A 59 -14.42 -5.19 20.05
N LYS A 60 -13.26 -4.54 19.88
CA LYS A 60 -12.71 -3.61 20.86
C LYS A 60 -13.36 -2.22 20.78
N GLU A 61 -13.61 -1.71 19.58
CA GLU A 61 -13.90 -0.29 19.40
C GLU A 61 -15.40 0.01 19.18
N VAL A 62 -16.08 -0.75 18.31
CA VAL A 62 -17.45 -0.43 17.92
C VAL A 62 -18.17 -1.63 17.28
N ALA A 63 -19.47 -1.72 17.47
CA ALA A 63 -20.26 -2.75 16.79
C ALA A 63 -20.15 -2.61 15.26
N PRO A 64 -19.92 -3.69 14.51
CA PRO A 64 -19.77 -3.63 13.06
C PRO A 64 -20.96 -2.99 12.32
N THR A 65 -22.16 -3.06 12.88
CA THR A 65 -23.39 -2.46 12.33
C THR A 65 -23.41 -0.94 12.35
N GLU A 66 -22.51 -0.30 13.10
CA GLU A 66 -22.37 1.16 13.16
C GLU A 66 -21.50 1.72 12.02
N LEU A 67 -20.84 0.84 11.26
CA LEU A 67 -20.03 1.27 10.11
C LEU A 67 -20.91 1.87 9.01
N GLY A 68 -20.60 3.09 8.60
CA GLY A 68 -21.23 3.75 7.45
C GLY A 68 -20.77 3.15 6.12
N GLU A 69 -19.51 2.73 6.04
CA GLU A 69 -18.91 2.16 4.83
C GLU A 69 -17.70 1.29 5.15
N VAL A 70 -17.34 0.38 4.21
CA VAL A 70 -16.10 -0.41 4.25
C VAL A 70 -15.36 -0.25 2.93
N ILE A 71 -14.10 0.23 2.97
CA ILE A 71 -13.26 0.44 1.79
C ILE A 71 -11.98 -0.37 1.94
N MET A 72 -11.72 -1.30 1.00
CA MET A 72 -10.52 -2.14 1.05
C MET A 72 -9.68 -2.02 -0.20
N GLY A 73 -8.39 -1.84 -0.01
CA GLY A 73 -7.39 -1.95 -1.06
C GLY A 73 -7.01 -3.41 -1.32
N CYS A 74 -7.01 -3.82 -2.59
CA CYS A 74 -6.48 -5.12 -3.00
C CYS A 74 -6.05 -5.03 -4.46
N MET A 75 -4.80 -5.40 -4.76
CA MET A 75 -4.28 -5.33 -6.13
C MET A 75 -4.77 -6.52 -6.97
N MET A 76 -4.83 -7.70 -6.37
CA MET A 76 -5.04 -8.95 -7.09
C MET A 76 -6.03 -9.86 -6.32
N PRO A 77 -7.32 -9.43 -6.22
CA PRO A 77 -8.34 -10.27 -5.61
C PRO A 77 -8.50 -11.57 -6.39
N SER A 78 -8.84 -12.65 -5.69
CA SER A 78 -9.18 -13.91 -6.35
C SER A 78 -10.51 -13.79 -7.11
N ALA A 79 -10.80 -14.76 -7.98
CA ALA A 79 -12.06 -14.78 -8.73
C ALA A 79 -13.30 -14.85 -7.80
N ASP A 80 -13.15 -15.47 -6.62
CA ASP A 80 -14.22 -15.58 -5.63
C ASP A 80 -14.38 -14.30 -4.77
N GLU A 81 -13.45 -13.34 -4.90
CA GLU A 81 -13.35 -12.12 -4.08
C GLU A 81 -13.39 -10.85 -4.93
N ALA A 82 -14.13 -10.81 -6.03
CA ALA A 82 -14.12 -9.72 -7.02
C ALA A 82 -14.38 -8.33 -6.40
N ASN A 83 -15.36 -8.18 -5.49
CA ASN A 83 -15.50 -7.04 -4.59
C ASN A 83 -15.19 -7.50 -3.17
N ILE A 84 -13.91 -7.60 -2.88
CA ILE A 84 -13.44 -8.14 -1.61
C ILE A 84 -13.91 -7.30 -0.41
N ALA A 85 -14.03 -5.99 -0.54
CA ALA A 85 -14.55 -5.12 0.52
C ALA A 85 -15.98 -5.48 0.93
N ARG A 86 -16.84 -5.77 -0.06
CA ARG A 86 -18.22 -6.18 0.23
C ARG A 86 -18.28 -7.53 0.94
N LEU A 87 -17.47 -8.49 0.51
CA LEU A 87 -17.35 -9.78 1.16
C LEU A 87 -16.89 -9.61 2.63
N ILE A 88 -15.88 -8.79 2.86
CA ILE A 88 -15.35 -8.47 4.18
C ILE A 88 -16.43 -7.81 5.06
N ALA A 89 -17.12 -6.78 4.56
CA ALA A 89 -18.18 -6.09 5.30
C ALA A 89 -19.26 -7.06 5.80
N LEU A 90 -19.72 -7.97 4.94
CA LEU A 90 -20.71 -8.97 5.31
C LEU A 90 -20.18 -9.99 6.33
N ARG A 91 -18.95 -10.45 6.16
CA ARG A 91 -18.31 -11.43 7.05
C ARG A 91 -17.97 -10.86 8.43
N LEU A 92 -17.66 -9.56 8.51
CA LEU A 92 -17.45 -8.84 9.77
C LEU A 92 -18.76 -8.52 10.49
N GLY A 93 -19.91 -8.64 9.83
CA GLY A 93 -21.21 -8.36 10.43
C GLY A 93 -21.68 -6.90 10.31
N ALA A 94 -21.12 -6.11 9.39
CA ALA A 94 -21.56 -4.72 9.15
C ALA A 94 -23.02 -4.59 8.67
N GLY A 95 -23.61 -5.70 8.22
CA GLY A 95 -24.98 -5.71 7.76
C GLY A 95 -25.15 -5.54 6.25
N LYS A 96 -26.37 -5.79 5.79
CA LYS A 96 -26.68 -5.74 4.34
C LYS A 96 -26.79 -4.32 3.79
N SER A 97 -27.09 -3.36 4.65
CA SER A 97 -27.26 -1.94 4.29
C SER A 97 -25.94 -1.17 4.16
N THR A 98 -24.86 -1.63 4.82
CA THR A 98 -23.55 -0.98 4.77
C THR A 98 -22.93 -1.12 3.38
N PRO A 99 -22.70 -0.04 2.62
CA PRO A 99 -22.02 -0.11 1.34
C PRO A 99 -20.55 -0.50 1.52
N ALA A 100 -19.97 -1.09 0.48
CA ALA A 100 -18.55 -1.41 0.49
C ALA A 100 -18.00 -1.51 -0.94
N PHE A 101 -16.79 -1.01 -1.16
CA PHE A 101 -16.14 -1.10 -2.45
C PHE A 101 -14.63 -1.34 -2.33
N THR A 102 -14.05 -1.90 -3.38
CA THR A 102 -12.64 -2.21 -3.46
C THR A 102 -11.93 -1.17 -4.31
N VAL A 103 -10.79 -0.67 -3.83
CA VAL A 103 -9.91 0.23 -4.58
C VAL A 103 -8.63 -0.50 -4.99
N GLN A 104 -8.09 -0.09 -6.16
CA GLN A 104 -6.85 -0.62 -6.65
C GLN A 104 -5.94 0.52 -7.13
N ARG A 105 -4.80 0.68 -6.47
CA ARG A 105 -3.70 1.56 -6.85
C ARG A 105 -2.38 0.85 -6.62
N ASN A 106 -2.24 -0.36 -7.14
CA ASN A 106 -1.06 -1.22 -6.96
C ASN A 106 -0.57 -1.20 -5.49
N CYS A 107 0.70 -0.91 -5.24
CA CYS A 107 1.32 -0.91 -3.89
C CYS A 107 0.66 0.05 -2.89
N ALA A 108 -0.04 1.08 -3.35
CA ALA A 108 -0.71 2.05 -2.49
C ALA A 108 -2.22 1.81 -2.34
N SER A 109 -2.75 0.64 -2.71
CA SER A 109 -4.20 0.36 -2.61
C SER A 109 -4.73 0.57 -1.19
N GLY A 110 -3.98 0.14 -0.16
CA GLY A 110 -4.33 0.39 1.25
C GLY A 110 -4.32 1.87 1.64
N MET A 111 -3.35 2.65 1.16
CA MET A 111 -3.34 4.11 1.40
C MET A 111 -4.47 4.80 0.61
N GLN A 112 -4.80 4.32 -0.60
CA GLN A 112 -5.94 4.84 -1.37
C GLN A 112 -7.26 4.59 -0.66
N SER A 113 -7.44 3.45 -0.01
CA SER A 113 -8.65 3.19 0.78
C SER A 113 -8.80 4.18 1.93
N LEU A 114 -7.69 4.49 2.63
CA LEU A 114 -7.66 5.51 3.68
C LEU A 114 -7.95 6.92 3.12
N ASP A 115 -7.38 7.28 1.97
CA ASP A 115 -7.64 8.55 1.29
C ASP A 115 -9.12 8.68 0.87
N SER A 116 -9.74 7.60 0.37
CA SER A 116 -11.16 7.59 0.01
C SER A 116 -12.03 7.77 1.25
N ALA A 117 -11.78 7.00 2.31
CA ALA A 117 -12.49 7.12 3.59
C ALA A 117 -12.31 8.51 4.23
N PHE A 118 -11.08 9.05 4.18
CA PHE A 118 -10.77 10.41 4.64
C PHE A 118 -11.66 11.45 3.93
N LYS A 119 -11.76 11.38 2.60
CA LYS A 119 -12.57 12.31 1.82
C LYS A 119 -14.06 12.15 2.09
N ASP A 120 -14.55 10.92 2.19
CA ASP A 120 -15.98 10.67 2.45
C ASP A 120 -16.40 11.16 3.84
N ILE A 121 -15.56 10.98 4.86
CA ILE A 121 -15.80 11.54 6.20
C ILE A 121 -15.66 13.07 6.17
N GLN A 122 -14.65 13.60 5.51
CA GLN A 122 -14.40 15.03 5.41
C GLN A 122 -15.57 15.78 4.74
N GLU A 123 -16.23 15.14 3.76
CA GLU A 123 -17.43 15.65 3.08
C GLU A 123 -18.74 15.36 3.84
N GLY A 124 -18.68 14.68 4.98
CA GLY A 124 -19.86 14.36 5.80
C GLY A 124 -20.75 13.27 5.23
N ARG A 125 -20.25 12.43 4.30
CA ARG A 125 -21.02 11.31 3.72
C ARG A 125 -21.18 10.18 4.73
N HIS A 126 -20.13 9.91 5.52
CA HIS A 126 -20.08 8.89 6.55
C HIS A 126 -19.39 9.44 7.79
N GLU A 127 -19.77 8.96 8.96
CA GLU A 127 -19.15 9.33 10.23
C GLU A 127 -18.10 8.31 10.69
N LEU A 128 -18.22 7.04 10.25
CA LEU A 128 -17.39 5.93 10.69
C LEU A 128 -17.15 4.97 9.52
N VAL A 129 -15.88 4.77 9.16
CA VAL A 129 -15.48 3.96 8.01
C VAL A 129 -14.36 2.99 8.41
N LEU A 130 -14.52 1.72 8.07
CA LEU A 130 -13.42 0.75 8.13
C LEU A 130 -12.68 0.78 6.81
N ALA A 131 -11.42 1.19 6.83
CA ALA A 131 -10.58 1.28 5.64
C ALA A 131 -9.25 0.56 5.85
N GLY A 132 -8.64 0.10 4.79
CA GLY A 132 -7.36 -0.60 4.85
C GLY A 132 -7.07 -1.38 3.58
N GLY A 133 -6.28 -2.44 3.71
CA GLY A 133 -5.98 -3.25 2.55
C GLY A 133 -5.46 -4.63 2.89
N THR A 134 -5.48 -5.49 1.90
CA THR A 134 -5.09 -6.88 2.02
C THR A 134 -4.50 -7.39 0.72
N GLU A 135 -3.64 -8.38 0.83
CA GLU A 135 -3.13 -9.12 -0.32
C GLU A 135 -2.76 -10.54 0.09
N ALA A 136 -3.15 -11.52 -0.72
CA ALA A 136 -2.70 -12.90 -0.61
C ALA A 136 -1.83 -13.26 -1.84
N MET A 137 -0.60 -12.72 -1.89
CA MET A 137 0.28 -12.87 -3.06
C MET A 137 0.67 -14.32 -3.33
N SER A 138 0.68 -15.16 -2.29
CA SER A 138 0.91 -16.61 -2.43
C SER A 138 -0.22 -17.32 -3.16
N ARG A 139 -1.42 -16.70 -3.24
CA ARG A 139 -2.62 -17.21 -3.91
C ARG A 139 -2.92 -16.47 -5.22
N ALA A 140 -1.94 -15.71 -5.73
CA ALA A 140 -2.07 -15.04 -7.01
C ALA A 140 -2.52 -16.03 -8.10
N PRO A 141 -3.51 -15.66 -8.95
CA PRO A 141 -4.06 -16.58 -9.94
C PRO A 141 -3.02 -17.08 -10.94
N LEU A 142 -3.15 -18.35 -11.32
CA LEU A 142 -2.54 -18.89 -12.51
C LEU A 142 -3.61 -18.91 -13.60
N LEU A 143 -3.36 -18.21 -14.70
CA LEU A 143 -4.30 -18.07 -15.81
C LEU A 143 -3.85 -18.92 -16.99
N PHE A 144 -4.80 -19.35 -17.79
CA PHE A 144 -4.48 -19.90 -19.11
C PHE A 144 -4.05 -18.77 -20.06
N ASN A 145 -3.13 -19.07 -20.95
CA ASN A 145 -2.80 -18.19 -22.06
C ASN A 145 -3.92 -18.17 -23.12
N ASP A 146 -3.92 -17.18 -24.01
CA ASP A 146 -4.96 -16.97 -25.00
C ASP A 146 -5.15 -18.19 -25.94
N SER A 147 -4.06 -18.92 -26.27
CA SER A 147 -4.14 -20.09 -27.12
C SER A 147 -4.90 -21.24 -26.45
N MET A 148 -4.69 -21.44 -25.15
CA MET A 148 -5.42 -22.44 -24.37
C MET A 148 -6.90 -22.06 -24.20
N VAL A 149 -7.17 -20.77 -23.93
CA VAL A 149 -8.56 -20.24 -23.86
C VAL A 149 -9.29 -20.48 -25.17
N ALA A 150 -8.65 -20.16 -26.30
CA ALA A 150 -9.22 -20.39 -27.64
C ALA A 150 -9.43 -21.89 -27.91
N TRP A 151 -8.48 -22.73 -27.51
CA TRP A 151 -8.59 -24.21 -27.66
C TRP A 151 -9.77 -24.76 -26.84
N ILE A 152 -9.91 -24.37 -25.57
CA ILE A 152 -11.02 -24.76 -24.69
C ILE A 152 -12.37 -24.29 -25.30
N SER A 153 -12.44 -23.06 -25.76
CA SER A 153 -13.64 -22.51 -26.42
C SER A 153 -14.06 -23.29 -27.66
N ASN A 154 -13.10 -23.60 -28.55
CA ASN A 154 -13.32 -24.39 -29.78
C ASN A 154 -13.75 -25.83 -29.46
N PHE A 155 -13.13 -26.45 -28.46
CA PHE A 155 -13.48 -27.78 -28.01
C PHE A 155 -14.88 -27.88 -27.44
N SER A 156 -15.22 -26.90 -26.54
CA SER A 156 -16.54 -26.83 -25.90
C SER A 156 -17.65 -26.46 -26.89
N GLY A 157 -17.36 -25.57 -27.84
CA GLY A 157 -18.30 -25.14 -28.88
C GLY A 157 -18.56 -26.16 -29.98
N SER A 158 -17.70 -27.20 -30.12
CA SER A 158 -17.85 -28.24 -31.17
C SER A 158 -18.98 -29.20 -30.82
N LYS A 159 -20.02 -29.24 -31.66
CA LYS A 159 -21.21 -30.09 -31.50
C LYS A 159 -21.01 -31.51 -32.05
N SER A 160 -20.05 -31.73 -32.95
CA SER A 160 -19.82 -33.02 -33.57
C SER A 160 -18.62 -33.76 -32.98
N PHE A 161 -18.68 -35.09 -32.96
CA PHE A 161 -17.58 -35.96 -32.56
C PHE A 161 -16.29 -35.69 -33.36
N PHE A 162 -16.41 -35.62 -34.68
CA PHE A 162 -15.26 -35.34 -35.56
C PHE A 162 -14.70 -33.91 -35.34
N GLY A 163 -15.55 -32.93 -35.03
CA GLY A 163 -15.12 -31.58 -34.67
C GLY A 163 -14.30 -31.56 -33.38
N LYS A 164 -14.73 -32.31 -32.35
CA LYS A 164 -13.96 -32.45 -31.11
C LYS A 164 -12.63 -33.15 -31.35
N LEU A 165 -12.62 -34.21 -32.14
CA LEU A 165 -11.40 -34.92 -32.47
C LEU A 165 -10.39 -34.05 -33.24
N LYS A 166 -10.88 -33.23 -34.17
CA LYS A 166 -10.08 -32.24 -34.90
C LYS A 166 -9.46 -31.21 -33.93
N THR A 167 -10.23 -30.69 -32.98
CA THR A 167 -9.73 -29.73 -31.99
C THR A 167 -8.70 -30.38 -31.05
N LEU A 168 -8.93 -31.64 -30.63
CA LEU A 168 -7.94 -32.42 -29.86
C LEU A 168 -6.61 -32.54 -30.60
N ALA A 169 -6.63 -32.82 -31.89
CA ALA A 169 -5.41 -32.93 -32.72
C ALA A 169 -4.68 -31.58 -32.88
N GLN A 170 -5.32 -30.46 -32.62
CA GLN A 170 -4.72 -29.09 -32.65
C GLN A 170 -4.08 -28.69 -31.35
N PHE A 171 -4.24 -29.46 -30.26
CA PHE A 171 -3.64 -29.18 -28.98
C PHE A 171 -2.11 -29.20 -29.05
N ARG A 172 -1.48 -28.18 -28.48
CA ARG A 172 -0.03 -28.06 -28.38
C ARG A 172 0.39 -28.07 -26.92
N PRO A 173 1.45 -28.79 -26.50
CA PRO A 173 1.94 -28.73 -25.12
C PRO A 173 2.28 -27.33 -24.64
N THR A 174 2.66 -26.40 -25.55
CA THR A 174 2.90 -24.98 -25.25
C THR A 174 1.67 -24.26 -24.78
N ASP A 175 0.44 -24.73 -25.13
CA ASP A 175 -0.81 -24.13 -24.72
C ASP A 175 -1.03 -24.29 -23.20
N LEU A 176 -0.41 -25.30 -22.58
CA LEU A 176 -0.43 -25.49 -21.11
C LEU A 176 0.44 -24.50 -20.33
N LYS A 177 1.28 -23.68 -21.00
CA LYS A 177 2.13 -22.73 -20.30
C LYS A 177 1.25 -21.69 -19.57
N PRO A 178 1.25 -21.68 -18.21
CA PRO A 178 0.38 -20.76 -17.48
C PRO A 178 0.90 -19.32 -17.56
N VAL A 179 -0.01 -18.37 -17.45
CA VAL A 179 0.30 -16.97 -17.16
C VAL A 179 0.28 -16.79 -15.65
N ILE A 180 1.42 -16.46 -15.07
CA ILE A 180 1.55 -16.20 -13.63
C ILE A 180 1.14 -14.76 -13.38
N ALA A 181 -0.07 -14.54 -12.83
CA ALA A 181 -0.62 -13.21 -12.63
C ALA A 181 0.29 -12.33 -11.77
N LEU A 182 0.93 -12.89 -10.73
CA LEU A 182 1.88 -12.16 -9.88
C LEU A 182 3.04 -11.57 -10.70
N LEU A 183 3.67 -12.36 -11.58
CA LEU A 183 4.79 -11.87 -12.40
C LEU A 183 4.33 -10.82 -13.42
N ARG A 184 3.12 -10.98 -13.96
CA ARG A 184 2.53 -9.97 -14.86
C ARG A 184 2.23 -8.67 -14.12
N GLY A 185 1.66 -8.74 -12.91
CA GLY A 185 1.37 -7.56 -12.07
C GLY A 185 2.62 -6.84 -11.57
N LEU A 186 3.76 -7.55 -11.44
CA LEU A 186 5.06 -6.98 -11.07
C LEU A 186 5.92 -6.56 -12.28
N THR A 187 5.34 -6.56 -13.48
CA THR A 187 5.99 -6.08 -14.72
C THR A 187 5.14 -4.96 -15.29
N ASP A 188 5.72 -3.79 -15.46
CA ASP A 188 5.04 -2.66 -16.09
C ASP A 188 4.87 -2.92 -17.59
N PRO A 189 3.64 -2.89 -18.12
CA PRO A 189 3.38 -3.18 -19.53
C PRO A 189 3.76 -2.04 -20.48
N THR A 190 3.94 -0.79 -19.97
CA THR A 190 4.24 0.38 -20.79
C THR A 190 5.72 0.49 -21.12
N VAL A 191 6.58 0.16 -20.17
CA VAL A 191 8.05 0.19 -20.31
C VAL A 191 8.66 -1.21 -20.37
N ASN A 192 7.85 -2.27 -20.18
CA ASN A 192 8.26 -3.67 -20.18
C ASN A 192 9.39 -3.99 -19.20
N LEU A 193 9.36 -3.36 -18.03
CA LEU A 193 10.33 -3.53 -16.96
C LEU A 193 9.65 -4.17 -15.74
N THR A 194 10.31 -5.10 -15.11
CA THR A 194 9.90 -5.58 -13.79
C THR A 194 10.18 -4.52 -12.73
N MET A 195 9.44 -4.53 -11.60
CA MET A 195 9.66 -3.56 -10.52
C MET A 195 11.10 -3.57 -10.01
N GLY A 196 11.76 -4.73 -9.95
CA GLY A 196 13.17 -4.80 -9.57
C GLY A 196 14.13 -4.23 -10.62
N GLN A 197 13.80 -4.30 -11.91
CA GLN A 197 14.59 -3.62 -12.95
C GLN A 197 14.47 -2.10 -12.84
N THR A 198 13.31 -1.55 -12.46
CA THR A 198 13.20 -0.12 -12.17
C THR A 198 14.07 0.29 -10.98
N ALA A 199 14.22 -0.59 -9.97
CA ALA A 199 15.13 -0.36 -8.86
C ALA A 199 16.62 -0.39 -9.28
N GLU A 200 17.01 -1.28 -10.21
CA GLU A 200 18.37 -1.26 -10.80
C GLU A 200 18.65 0.06 -11.54
N ILE A 201 17.67 0.58 -12.30
CA ILE A 201 17.81 1.89 -12.96
C ILE A 201 18.07 3.00 -11.94
N LEU A 202 17.37 3.01 -10.83
CA LEU A 202 17.57 3.99 -9.77
C LEU A 202 18.92 3.84 -9.08
N ALA A 203 19.36 2.60 -8.80
CA ALA A 203 20.68 2.34 -8.25
C ALA A 203 21.77 2.93 -9.17
N TYR A 204 21.68 2.68 -10.47
CA TYR A 204 22.61 3.23 -11.45
C TYR A 204 22.55 4.76 -11.53
N ARG A 205 21.35 5.33 -11.64
CA ARG A 205 21.14 6.79 -11.79
C ARG A 205 21.71 7.59 -10.63
N PHE A 206 21.55 7.10 -9.39
CA PHE A 206 21.98 7.77 -8.18
C PHE A 206 23.32 7.25 -7.62
N GLY A 207 24.03 6.36 -8.35
CA GLY A 207 25.32 5.82 -7.92
C GLY A 207 25.27 5.00 -6.64
N ILE A 208 24.12 4.34 -6.36
CA ILE A 208 23.92 3.55 -5.15
C ILE A 208 24.60 2.20 -5.29
N THR A 209 25.52 1.91 -4.39
CA THR A 209 26.28 0.65 -4.43
C THR A 209 25.52 -0.51 -3.83
N ARG A 210 25.95 -1.72 -4.13
CA ARG A 210 25.45 -2.95 -3.55
C ARG A 210 25.60 -2.97 -2.03
N GLU A 211 26.74 -2.53 -1.53
CA GLU A 211 27.06 -2.46 -0.12
C GLU A 211 26.11 -1.52 0.64
N GLN A 212 25.79 -0.36 0.06
CA GLN A 212 24.84 0.58 0.62
C GLN A 212 23.44 -0.04 0.71
N MET A 213 23.00 -0.75 -0.31
CA MET A 213 21.69 -1.44 -0.32
C MET A 213 21.64 -2.57 0.71
N ASP A 214 22.70 -3.37 0.80
CA ASP A 214 22.77 -4.48 1.76
C ASP A 214 22.85 -3.96 3.21
N ALA A 215 23.56 -2.85 3.45
CA ALA A 215 23.62 -2.20 4.75
C ALA A 215 22.25 -1.67 5.18
N TYR A 216 21.51 -1.03 4.24
CA TYR A 216 20.15 -0.59 4.48
C TYR A 216 19.22 -1.75 4.83
N ALA A 217 19.29 -2.84 4.07
CA ALA A 217 18.48 -4.03 4.31
C ALA A 217 18.77 -4.67 5.66
N LEU A 218 20.05 -4.76 6.03
CA LEU A 218 20.46 -5.27 7.35
C LEU A 218 19.91 -4.40 8.48
N GLU A 219 19.95 -3.08 8.32
CA GLU A 219 19.38 -2.13 9.28
C GLU A 219 17.87 -2.33 9.43
N SER A 220 17.12 -2.46 8.32
CA SER A 220 15.67 -2.74 8.36
C SER A 220 15.35 -4.00 9.18
N HIS A 221 16.09 -5.10 8.98
CA HIS A 221 15.92 -6.32 9.78
C HIS A 221 16.24 -6.12 11.27
N ARG A 222 17.30 -5.39 11.60
CA ARG A 222 17.68 -5.11 12.99
C ARG A 222 16.63 -4.25 13.69
N ARG A 223 16.12 -3.22 13.04
CA ARG A 223 15.08 -2.34 13.58
C ARG A 223 13.77 -3.09 13.83
N VAL A 224 13.35 -3.96 12.91
CA VAL A 224 12.17 -4.81 13.15
C VAL A 224 12.39 -5.75 14.31
N ALA A 225 13.56 -6.41 14.39
CA ALA A 225 13.88 -7.33 15.48
C ALA A 225 13.86 -6.61 16.84
N GLN A 226 14.47 -5.43 16.93
CA GLN A 226 14.45 -4.58 18.11
C GLN A 226 13.03 -4.17 18.50
N ALA A 227 12.24 -3.67 17.54
CA ALA A 227 10.85 -3.26 17.77
C ALA A 227 9.97 -4.44 18.26
N GLN A 228 10.23 -5.68 17.79
CA GLN A 228 9.60 -6.88 18.32
C GLN A 228 10.01 -7.16 19.77
N ASP A 229 11.29 -7.05 20.10
CA ASP A 229 11.82 -7.29 21.45
C ASP A 229 11.31 -6.23 22.44
N GLU A 230 11.13 -5.00 22.01
CA GLU A 230 10.57 -3.89 22.77
C GLU A 230 9.02 -3.84 22.76
N ASN A 231 8.37 -4.86 22.16
CA ASN A 231 6.91 -4.99 22.06
C ASN A 231 6.23 -3.76 21.41
N HIS A 232 6.83 -3.19 20.38
CA HIS A 232 6.26 -2.06 19.66
C HIS A 232 5.12 -2.47 18.70
N PHE A 233 5.03 -3.73 18.28
CA PHE A 233 4.04 -4.24 17.33
C PHE A 233 2.74 -4.71 18.01
N GLN A 234 2.12 -3.84 18.82
CA GLN A 234 0.84 -4.13 19.49
C GLN A 234 -0.35 -4.20 18.50
N ASP A 235 -0.16 -3.70 17.28
CA ASP A 235 -1.12 -3.74 16.18
C ASP A 235 -1.19 -5.11 15.49
N VAL A 236 -0.25 -6.02 15.77
CA VAL A 236 -0.24 -7.37 15.17
C VAL A 236 -1.18 -8.29 15.91
N MET A 237 -2.26 -8.66 15.26
CA MET A 237 -3.23 -9.63 15.80
C MET A 237 -2.88 -11.04 15.34
N PRO A 238 -2.80 -12.01 16.25
CA PRO A 238 -2.63 -13.41 15.87
C PRO A 238 -3.67 -13.84 14.84
N ALA A 239 -3.24 -14.51 13.78
CA ALA A 239 -4.12 -15.12 12.80
C ALA A 239 -4.15 -16.64 12.98
N PHE A 240 -5.30 -17.26 12.75
CA PHE A 240 -5.43 -18.70 12.81
C PHE A 240 -6.18 -19.22 11.59
N ASP A 241 -5.69 -20.32 11.03
CA ASP A 241 -6.31 -20.94 9.88
C ASP A 241 -7.41 -21.95 10.29
N TYR A 242 -8.15 -22.43 9.29
CA TYR A 242 -9.22 -23.42 9.50
C TYR A 242 -8.73 -24.79 10.01
N LYS A 243 -7.41 -25.01 10.03
CA LYS A 243 -6.78 -26.22 10.60
C LYS A 243 -6.35 -26.03 12.05
N GLY A 244 -6.54 -24.81 12.61
CA GLY A 244 -6.18 -24.48 13.96
C GLY A 244 -4.70 -24.11 14.15
N ASN A 245 -3.94 -23.86 13.06
CA ASN A 245 -2.58 -23.34 13.19
C ASN A 245 -2.60 -21.85 13.51
N TYR A 246 -1.72 -21.43 14.43
CA TYR A 246 -1.53 -20.05 14.83
C TYR A 246 -0.34 -19.41 14.15
N TYR A 247 -0.53 -18.13 13.78
CA TYR A 247 0.48 -17.29 13.17
C TYR A 247 0.52 -16.00 14.00
N VAL A 248 1.61 -15.80 14.76
CA VAL A 248 1.70 -14.75 15.78
C VAL A 248 2.72 -13.67 15.46
N ALA A 249 3.60 -13.89 14.48
CA ALA A 249 4.68 -12.98 14.14
C ALA A 249 4.96 -12.97 12.63
N ASP A 250 5.51 -11.88 12.16
CA ASP A 250 6.00 -11.73 10.79
C ASP A 250 7.13 -12.76 10.54
N ASP A 251 6.97 -13.61 9.53
CA ASP A 251 7.89 -14.73 9.29
C ASP A 251 9.02 -14.41 8.30
N GLY A 252 9.11 -13.15 7.88
CA GLY A 252 10.14 -12.63 6.99
C GLY A 252 11.40 -12.13 7.70
N VAL A 253 11.33 -11.83 9.00
CA VAL A 253 12.39 -11.18 9.77
C VAL A 253 13.58 -12.12 9.95
N ARG A 254 14.79 -11.64 9.61
CA ARG A 254 16.05 -12.39 9.73
C ARG A 254 16.94 -11.74 10.75
N ARG A 255 16.86 -12.22 12.00
CA ARG A 255 17.60 -11.67 13.13
C ARG A 255 19.10 -11.94 13.05
N ASP A 256 19.51 -12.98 12.36
CA ASP A 256 20.89 -13.45 12.17
C ASP A 256 21.54 -12.96 10.86
N SER A 257 20.90 -12.04 10.13
CA SER A 257 21.45 -11.48 8.90
C SER A 257 22.77 -10.76 9.17
N THR A 258 23.76 -10.96 8.26
CA THR A 258 25.02 -10.23 8.26
C THR A 258 25.37 -9.70 6.88
N MET A 259 26.28 -8.72 6.81
CA MET A 259 26.76 -8.18 5.52
C MET A 259 27.42 -9.26 4.66
N GLU A 260 28.15 -10.20 5.28
CA GLU A 260 28.82 -11.30 4.58
C GLU A 260 27.81 -12.29 3.97
N GLN A 261 26.66 -12.50 4.61
CA GLN A 261 25.58 -13.33 4.07
C GLN A 261 24.88 -12.63 2.92
N LEU A 262 24.59 -11.35 3.05
CA LEU A 262 23.94 -10.53 2.01
C LEU A 262 24.84 -10.43 0.77
N ALA A 263 26.15 -10.19 0.95
CA ALA A 263 27.11 -10.09 -0.15
C ALA A 263 27.17 -11.35 -1.04
N LYS A 264 26.85 -12.55 -0.48
CA LYS A 264 26.81 -13.81 -1.24
C LYS A 264 25.60 -13.97 -2.14
N LEU A 265 24.56 -13.14 -1.96
CA LEU A 265 23.34 -13.23 -2.75
C LEU A 265 23.58 -12.73 -4.18
N LYS A 266 23.04 -13.47 -5.14
CA LYS A 266 23.13 -13.10 -6.56
C LYS A 266 22.07 -12.08 -6.93
N PRO A 267 22.36 -11.15 -7.86
CA PRO A 267 21.36 -10.28 -8.46
C PRO A 267 20.18 -11.08 -9.05
N VAL A 268 18.97 -10.58 -8.89
CA VAL A 268 17.74 -11.27 -9.32
C VAL A 268 17.22 -10.73 -10.64
N PHE A 269 17.27 -9.41 -10.82
CA PHE A 269 16.57 -8.72 -11.91
C PHE A 269 17.46 -8.40 -13.11
N ASP A 270 18.73 -8.13 -12.89
CA ASP A 270 19.79 -8.15 -13.92
C ASP A 270 20.90 -9.09 -13.45
N LYS A 271 20.92 -10.29 -14.02
CA LYS A 271 21.87 -11.34 -13.60
C LYS A 271 23.32 -11.03 -13.90
N LYS A 272 23.60 -10.12 -14.82
CA LYS A 272 24.96 -9.84 -15.31
C LYS A 272 25.58 -8.60 -14.68
N PHE A 273 24.80 -7.54 -14.55
CA PHE A 273 25.30 -6.23 -14.12
C PHE A 273 24.53 -5.69 -12.91
N GLY A 274 23.48 -6.36 -12.48
CA GLY A 274 22.61 -5.89 -11.39
C GLY A 274 23.24 -6.00 -10.02
N SER A 275 22.62 -5.31 -9.10
CA SER A 275 22.99 -5.19 -7.69
C SER A 275 21.81 -5.44 -6.75
N VAL A 276 20.58 -5.45 -7.29
CA VAL A 276 19.36 -5.73 -6.53
C VAL A 276 19.17 -7.23 -6.34
N THR A 277 19.06 -7.64 -5.09
CA THR A 277 18.98 -9.07 -4.69
C THR A 277 17.70 -9.34 -3.90
N ALA A 278 17.43 -10.60 -3.63
CA ALA A 278 16.37 -10.98 -2.71
C ALA A 278 16.61 -10.52 -1.26
N GLY A 279 17.85 -10.16 -0.89
CA GLY A 279 18.21 -9.69 0.44
C GLY A 279 17.99 -8.20 0.65
N ASN A 280 18.05 -7.39 -0.43
CA ASN A 280 17.86 -5.95 -0.38
C ASN A 280 16.55 -5.49 -1.08
N SER A 281 15.59 -6.41 -1.18
CA SER A 281 14.25 -6.22 -1.73
C SER A 281 13.19 -6.71 -0.74
N ALA A 282 12.02 -6.10 -0.76
CA ALA A 282 10.88 -6.58 0.02
C ALA A 282 10.44 -7.98 -0.44
N GLN A 283 10.04 -8.80 0.52
CA GLN A 283 9.61 -10.16 0.27
C GLN A 283 8.16 -10.20 -0.24
N VAL A 284 7.87 -11.14 -1.13
CA VAL A 284 6.48 -11.47 -1.53
C VAL A 284 5.77 -12.10 -0.35
N THR A 285 4.69 -11.48 0.12
CA THR A 285 4.00 -11.86 1.36
C THR A 285 2.49 -11.75 1.25
N ASP A 286 1.82 -12.47 2.14
CA ASP A 286 0.40 -12.35 2.42
C ASP A 286 0.21 -11.52 3.68
N GLY A 287 -0.79 -10.63 3.72
CA GLY A 287 -1.06 -9.83 4.89
C GLY A 287 -2.20 -8.85 4.70
N ALA A 288 -2.75 -8.35 5.81
CA ALA A 288 -3.77 -7.32 5.85
C ALA A 288 -3.44 -6.29 6.93
N ALA A 289 -3.87 -5.05 6.69
CA ALA A 289 -3.86 -3.96 7.68
C ALA A 289 -5.14 -3.14 7.52
N VAL A 290 -5.84 -2.87 8.62
CA VAL A 290 -7.10 -2.14 8.64
C VAL A 290 -7.08 -1.09 9.74
N LEU A 291 -7.71 0.05 9.46
CA LEU A 291 -7.87 1.18 10.36
C LEU A 291 -9.35 1.56 10.44
N LEU A 292 -9.78 1.96 11.62
CA LEU A 292 -11.08 2.56 11.84
C LEU A 292 -10.93 4.08 11.80
N LEU A 293 -11.58 4.72 10.84
CA LEU A 293 -11.60 6.17 10.68
C LEU A 293 -12.94 6.74 11.14
N ALA A 294 -12.90 7.87 11.82
CA ALA A 294 -14.07 8.49 12.41
C ALA A 294 -14.08 10.02 12.26
N SER A 295 -15.29 10.60 12.12
CA SER A 295 -15.50 12.02 12.32
C SER A 295 -15.40 12.37 13.81
N LYS A 296 -15.26 13.66 14.12
CA LYS A 296 -15.27 14.16 15.50
C LYS A 296 -16.57 13.81 16.23
N GLU A 297 -17.68 13.82 15.52
CA GLU A 297 -19.01 13.49 16.00
C GLU A 297 -19.08 12.01 16.40
N ALA A 298 -18.59 11.10 15.56
CA ALA A 298 -18.52 9.66 15.85
C ALA A 298 -17.58 9.38 17.04
N VAL A 299 -16.41 10.02 17.10
CA VAL A 299 -15.50 9.90 18.25
C VAL A 299 -16.21 10.21 19.55
N LYS A 300 -16.97 11.33 19.62
CA LYS A 300 -17.74 11.71 20.81
C LYS A 300 -18.90 10.77 21.09
N LYS A 301 -19.68 10.43 20.06
CA LYS A 301 -20.87 9.58 20.17
C LYS A 301 -20.55 8.20 20.74
N TYR A 302 -19.51 7.59 20.24
CA TYR A 302 -19.11 6.22 20.61
C TYR A 302 -17.99 6.19 21.66
N LYS A 303 -17.48 7.38 22.09
CA LYS A 303 -16.35 7.52 23.05
C LYS A 303 -15.11 6.75 22.59
N LEU A 304 -14.80 6.87 21.30
CA LEU A 304 -13.71 6.15 20.70
C LEU A 304 -12.34 6.70 21.14
N PRO A 305 -11.32 5.85 21.31
CA PRO A 305 -9.95 6.32 21.42
C PRO A 305 -9.53 6.98 20.10
N VAL A 306 -8.48 7.78 20.14
CA VAL A 306 -7.91 8.39 18.94
C VAL A 306 -6.40 8.26 19.01
N ILE A 307 -5.80 7.71 17.97
CA ILE A 307 -4.34 7.55 17.88
C ILE A 307 -3.67 8.59 16.99
N ALA A 308 -4.39 9.14 16.00
CA ALA A 308 -3.88 10.22 15.15
C ALA A 308 -5.04 10.92 14.42
N LYS A 309 -4.72 12.02 13.76
CA LYS A 309 -5.59 12.76 12.84
C LYS A 309 -4.97 12.75 11.44
N ILE A 310 -5.75 12.44 10.42
CA ILE A 310 -5.31 12.61 9.03
C ILE A 310 -5.46 14.11 8.67
N ILE A 311 -4.39 14.69 8.18
CA ILE A 311 -4.35 16.11 7.80
C ILE A 311 -4.61 16.26 6.31
N ASP A 312 -3.85 15.54 5.48
CA ASP A 312 -3.99 15.62 4.02
C ASP A 312 -3.30 14.43 3.33
N THR A 313 -3.58 14.31 2.03
CA THR A 313 -2.98 13.31 1.15
C THR A 313 -2.57 13.94 -0.17
N ALA A 314 -1.50 13.42 -0.79
CA ALA A 314 -1.12 13.82 -2.13
C ALA A 314 -0.69 12.62 -2.98
N TRP A 315 -1.01 12.70 -4.25
CA TRP A 315 -0.66 11.71 -5.26
C TRP A 315 0.12 12.39 -6.38
N ALA A 316 1.13 11.71 -6.91
CA ALA A 316 1.94 12.20 -8.03
C ALA A 316 2.16 11.09 -9.06
N GLY A 317 2.22 11.46 -10.33
CA GLY A 317 2.69 10.61 -11.42
C GLY A 317 4.18 10.84 -11.68
N VAL A 318 4.88 9.79 -12.10
CA VAL A 318 6.29 9.82 -12.50
C VAL A 318 6.51 8.86 -13.67
N ASP A 319 7.68 8.88 -14.28
CA ASP A 319 8.04 7.89 -15.31
C ASP A 319 7.91 6.45 -14.73
N PRO A 320 7.17 5.54 -15.38
CA PRO A 320 7.06 4.15 -14.92
C PRO A 320 8.42 3.44 -14.78
N ALA A 321 9.42 3.78 -15.58
CA ALA A 321 10.78 3.23 -15.44
C ALA A 321 11.48 3.68 -14.16
N GLU A 322 11.01 4.76 -13.54
CA GLU A 322 11.53 5.35 -12.30
C GLU A 322 10.47 5.39 -11.20
N MET A 323 9.54 4.44 -11.20
CA MET A 323 8.40 4.38 -10.25
C MET A 323 8.81 4.53 -8.79
N GLY A 324 10.02 4.08 -8.44
CA GLY A 324 10.56 4.16 -7.08
C GLY A 324 10.75 5.59 -6.57
N LEU A 325 10.82 6.60 -7.46
CA LEU A 325 10.87 8.02 -7.09
C LEU A 325 9.49 8.64 -6.83
N GLY A 326 8.40 7.90 -7.00
CA GLY A 326 7.05 8.38 -6.69
C GLY A 326 6.92 9.10 -5.34
N PRO A 327 7.50 8.57 -4.24
CA PRO A 327 7.53 9.23 -2.93
C PRO A 327 8.11 10.64 -2.95
N VAL A 328 9.14 10.88 -3.77
CA VAL A 328 9.81 12.18 -3.88
C VAL A 328 8.82 13.26 -4.32
N TYR A 329 8.05 12.97 -5.35
CA TYR A 329 7.09 13.90 -5.91
C TYR A 329 5.83 14.07 -5.06
N SER A 330 5.27 12.96 -4.56
CA SER A 330 4.06 13.01 -3.74
C SER A 330 4.31 13.72 -2.40
N THR A 331 5.46 13.49 -1.77
CA THR A 331 5.85 14.16 -0.52
C THR A 331 6.02 15.66 -0.72
N VAL A 332 6.82 16.09 -1.71
CA VAL A 332 7.02 17.52 -1.98
C VAL A 332 5.70 18.21 -2.31
N LYS A 333 4.82 17.55 -3.09
CA LYS A 333 3.49 18.07 -3.39
C LYS A 333 2.66 18.26 -2.11
N LEU A 334 2.64 17.25 -1.23
CA LEU A 334 1.92 17.30 0.04
C LEU A 334 2.43 18.44 0.93
N MET A 335 3.75 18.57 1.06
CA MET A 335 4.38 19.61 1.87
C MET A 335 4.06 21.01 1.34
N LYS A 336 4.13 21.22 0.01
CA LYS A 336 3.72 22.48 -0.64
C LYS A 336 2.24 22.80 -0.38
N GLN A 337 1.34 21.82 -0.45
CA GLN A 337 -0.10 22.00 -0.19
C GLN A 337 -0.37 22.46 1.24
N GLN A 338 0.41 21.97 2.21
CA GLN A 338 0.25 22.28 3.62
C GLN A 338 1.11 23.47 4.08
N GLY A 339 1.97 24.01 3.22
CA GLY A 339 2.89 25.09 3.60
C GLY A 339 3.91 24.66 4.66
N LEU A 340 4.33 23.38 4.63
CA LEU A 340 5.26 22.78 5.58
C LEU A 340 6.62 22.54 4.93
N ASP A 341 7.66 22.65 5.74
CA ASP A 341 9.02 22.21 5.40
C ASP A 341 9.31 20.82 6.01
N LYS A 342 10.39 20.16 5.55
CA LYS A 342 10.78 18.84 6.08
C LYS A 342 11.02 18.85 7.60
N ASP A 343 11.49 19.99 8.14
CA ASP A 343 11.81 20.16 9.56
C ASP A 343 10.54 20.28 10.43
N ASP A 344 9.36 20.43 9.83
CA ASP A 344 8.06 20.35 10.49
C ASP A 344 7.59 18.91 10.73
N ILE A 345 8.33 17.90 10.22
CA ILE A 345 8.00 16.49 10.29
C ILE A 345 8.97 15.75 11.21
N ASP A 346 8.42 15.16 12.26
CA ASP A 346 9.21 14.47 13.28
C ASP A 346 9.60 13.07 12.86
N TYR A 347 8.68 12.32 12.18
CA TYR A 347 8.90 10.92 11.77
C TYR A 347 8.40 10.64 10.35
N TRP A 348 9.10 9.71 9.70
CA TRP A 348 8.86 9.33 8.31
C TRP A 348 8.67 7.80 8.19
N GLU A 349 7.64 7.39 7.49
CA GLU A 349 7.46 6.01 7.02
C GLU A 349 7.51 5.99 5.49
N LEU A 350 8.62 5.56 4.93
CA LEU A 350 8.79 5.35 3.49
C LEU A 350 8.78 3.84 3.20
N ASN A 351 7.79 3.36 2.47
CA ASN A 351 7.69 1.94 2.18
C ASN A 351 8.95 1.43 1.45
N GLU A 352 9.54 0.37 1.98
CA GLU A 352 10.79 -0.21 1.50
C GLU A 352 10.52 -1.30 0.46
N ALA A 353 10.08 -0.93 -0.74
CA ALA A 353 9.93 -1.93 -1.81
C ALA A 353 11.31 -2.51 -2.22
N PHE A 354 12.31 -1.64 -2.27
CA PHE A 354 13.72 -1.98 -2.54
C PHE A 354 14.62 -1.00 -1.77
N ALA A 355 15.74 -1.48 -1.25
CA ALA A 355 16.75 -0.60 -0.62
C ALA A 355 17.26 0.48 -1.60
N ALA A 356 17.50 0.09 -2.87
CA ALA A 356 17.86 1.03 -3.94
C ALA A 356 16.84 2.16 -4.10
N GLN A 357 15.54 1.84 -4.04
CA GLN A 357 14.46 2.81 -4.18
C GLN A 357 14.44 3.80 -3.00
N VAL A 358 14.59 3.33 -1.77
CA VAL A 358 14.62 4.21 -0.59
C VAL A 358 15.83 5.14 -0.66
N LEU A 359 17.01 4.60 -0.90
CA LEU A 359 18.24 5.38 -1.01
C LEU A 359 18.20 6.39 -2.16
N ALA A 360 17.56 6.04 -3.29
CA ALA A 360 17.34 6.98 -4.40
C ALA A 360 16.41 8.13 -4.02
N CYS A 361 15.34 7.87 -3.24
CA CYS A 361 14.47 8.93 -2.74
C CYS A 361 15.25 9.90 -1.83
N LEU A 362 16.06 9.38 -0.91
CA LEU A 362 16.89 10.21 -0.04
C LEU A 362 17.88 11.05 -0.84
N ALA A 363 18.61 10.45 -1.79
CA ALA A 363 19.55 11.14 -2.66
C ALA A 363 18.87 12.22 -3.53
N ALA A 364 17.65 11.94 -4.02
CA ALA A 364 16.90 12.92 -4.81
C ALA A 364 16.48 14.14 -3.97
N TRP A 365 16.05 13.95 -2.72
CA TRP A 365 15.70 15.04 -1.81
C TRP A 365 16.93 15.87 -1.37
N GLU A 366 18.09 15.25 -1.25
CA GLU A 366 19.36 15.91 -0.90
C GLU A 366 19.97 16.69 -2.07
N SER A 367 19.68 16.30 -3.32
CA SER A 367 20.23 16.93 -4.52
C SER A 367 19.51 18.23 -4.84
N GLU A 368 20.22 19.36 -4.72
CA GLU A 368 19.70 20.67 -5.11
C GLU A 368 19.37 20.73 -6.61
N ASP A 369 20.24 20.16 -7.45
CA ASP A 369 20.04 20.11 -8.91
C ASP A 369 18.80 19.28 -9.28
N TYR A 370 18.59 18.13 -8.61
CA TYR A 370 17.39 17.32 -8.82
C TYR A 370 16.14 18.08 -8.40
N CYS A 371 16.17 18.69 -7.21
CA CYS A 371 15.05 19.44 -6.66
C CYS A 371 14.68 20.64 -7.53
N LYS A 372 15.65 21.36 -8.06
CA LYS A 372 15.41 22.48 -8.99
C LYS A 372 14.85 22.01 -10.32
N THR A 373 15.43 20.92 -10.88
CA THR A 373 15.09 20.46 -12.22
C THR A 373 13.72 19.76 -12.28
N TYR A 374 13.40 18.97 -11.26
CA TYR A 374 12.25 18.04 -11.32
C TYR A 374 11.14 18.32 -10.31
N LEU A 375 11.42 19.08 -9.23
CA LEU A 375 10.45 19.28 -8.13
C LEU A 375 9.97 20.72 -8.00
N ASP A 376 10.45 21.62 -8.88
CA ASP A 376 10.15 23.05 -8.79
C ASP A 376 10.42 23.61 -7.39
N LEU A 377 11.61 23.33 -6.87
CA LEU A 377 12.14 23.86 -5.63
C LEU A 377 13.37 24.74 -5.92
N ASN A 378 13.55 25.81 -5.16
CA ASN A 378 14.71 26.70 -5.32
C ASN A 378 15.99 26.21 -4.59
N LYS A 379 15.85 25.19 -3.74
CA LYS A 379 16.91 24.55 -2.95
C LYS A 379 16.63 23.05 -2.83
N ALA A 380 17.58 22.28 -2.28
CA ALA A 380 17.34 20.91 -1.90
C ALA A 380 16.11 20.83 -0.95
N PHE A 381 15.32 19.77 -1.06
CA PHE A 381 14.29 19.47 -0.06
C PHE A 381 14.92 19.22 1.31
N GLY A 382 16.04 18.52 1.32
CA GLY A 382 16.93 18.34 2.46
C GLY A 382 17.15 16.88 2.83
N THR A 383 18.08 16.65 3.75
CA THR A 383 18.40 15.33 4.29
C THR A 383 17.34 14.90 5.29
N ILE A 384 16.80 13.69 5.12
CA ILE A 384 15.94 13.03 6.10
C ILE A 384 16.85 12.26 7.06
N ASP A 385 16.75 12.57 8.36
CA ASP A 385 17.49 11.85 9.38
C ASP A 385 17.08 10.37 9.42
N ARG A 386 18.06 9.48 9.34
CA ARG A 386 17.84 8.04 9.39
C ARG A 386 17.24 7.58 10.72
N GLU A 387 17.50 8.31 11.81
CA GLU A 387 16.93 8.02 13.13
C GLU A 387 15.44 8.41 13.23
N CYS A 388 14.92 9.17 12.25
CA CYS A 388 13.50 9.52 12.14
C CYS A 388 12.79 8.77 11.00
N LEU A 389 13.52 7.98 10.22
CA LEU A 389 12.98 7.24 9.06
C LEU A 389 12.85 5.74 9.38
N ASN A 390 11.65 5.17 9.22
CA ASN A 390 11.37 3.74 9.39
C ASN A 390 11.98 3.19 10.70
N VAL A 391 11.72 3.87 11.80
CA VAL A 391 12.40 3.62 13.09
C VAL A 391 12.16 2.22 13.66
N ASP A 392 11.04 1.61 13.31
CA ASP A 392 10.70 0.21 13.65
C ASP A 392 11.02 -0.77 12.51
N GLY A 393 11.84 -0.35 11.52
CA GLY A 393 12.12 -1.11 10.31
C GLY A 393 10.96 -1.09 9.31
N GLY A 394 11.05 -1.84 8.21
CA GLY A 394 10.06 -1.75 7.13
C GLY A 394 9.90 -3.01 6.29
N ALA A 395 9.43 -2.81 5.07
CA ALA A 395 8.96 -3.89 4.19
C ALA A 395 10.06 -4.86 3.72
N ILE A 396 11.33 -4.48 3.73
CA ILE A 396 12.44 -5.40 3.42
C ILE A 396 12.45 -6.55 4.42
N ALA A 397 12.25 -6.22 5.71
CA ALA A 397 12.22 -7.21 6.78
C ALA A 397 10.85 -7.85 6.97
N LEU A 398 9.77 -7.04 6.99
CA LEU A 398 8.40 -7.49 7.24
C LEU A 398 7.78 -8.20 6.03
N GLY A 399 8.11 -7.75 4.81
CA GLY A 399 7.43 -8.11 3.58
C GLY A 399 6.54 -6.99 3.04
N HIS A 400 6.08 -7.17 1.80
CA HIS A 400 5.29 -6.17 1.07
C HIS A 400 4.03 -6.79 0.46
N PRO A 401 3.01 -7.13 1.27
CA PRO A 401 1.69 -7.45 0.73
C PRO A 401 1.11 -6.18 0.12
N VAL A 402 1.17 -6.08 -1.22
CA VAL A 402 1.04 -4.81 -1.95
C VAL A 402 -0.25 -4.06 -1.64
N GLY A 403 -1.38 -4.75 -1.51
CA GLY A 403 -2.66 -4.14 -1.14
C GLY A 403 -2.72 -3.61 0.29
N ALA A 404 -1.94 -4.19 1.22
CA ALA A 404 -1.97 -3.84 2.65
C ALA A 404 -0.95 -2.77 3.05
N SER A 405 0.20 -2.71 2.36
CA SER A 405 1.37 -1.95 2.82
C SER A 405 1.10 -0.46 3.01
N GLY A 406 0.30 0.16 2.16
CA GLY A 406 -0.04 1.58 2.31
C GLY A 406 -0.80 1.88 3.61
N ALA A 407 -1.69 0.99 4.05
CA ALA A 407 -2.38 1.11 5.33
C ALA A 407 -1.44 0.80 6.51
N ARG A 408 -0.56 -0.23 6.36
CA ARG A 408 0.42 -0.61 7.38
C ARG A 408 1.34 0.55 7.74
N ILE A 409 1.90 1.27 6.75
CA ILE A 409 2.83 2.38 7.04
C ILE A 409 2.13 3.54 7.75
N VAL A 410 0.88 3.85 7.40
CA VAL A 410 0.10 4.89 8.09
C VAL A 410 -0.19 4.49 9.54
N LEU A 411 -0.62 3.24 9.75
CA LEU A 411 -0.87 2.70 11.09
C LEU A 411 0.38 2.72 11.95
N ARG A 412 1.52 2.23 11.39
CA ARG A 412 2.80 2.23 12.11
C ARG A 412 3.23 3.64 12.51
N LEU A 413 3.12 4.59 11.57
CA LEU A 413 3.46 5.98 11.84
C LEU A 413 2.61 6.57 12.98
N ALA A 414 1.30 6.29 13.02
CA ALA A 414 0.43 6.75 14.09
C ALA A 414 0.91 6.25 15.47
N TYR A 415 1.27 4.97 15.58
CA TYR A 415 1.83 4.42 16.83
C TYR A 415 3.21 4.98 17.19
N ILE A 416 4.07 5.24 16.20
CA ILE A 416 5.37 5.90 16.42
C ILE A 416 5.15 7.30 17.01
N LEU A 417 4.27 8.10 16.41
CA LEU A 417 3.97 9.45 16.88
C LEU A 417 3.45 9.46 18.32
N GLN A 418 2.57 8.52 18.68
CA GLN A 418 2.08 8.38 20.04
C GLN A 418 3.21 8.00 21.03
N ARG A 419 3.95 6.94 20.70
CA ARG A 419 5.04 6.41 21.55
C ARG A 419 6.11 7.47 21.81
N GLN A 420 6.49 8.21 20.78
CA GLN A 420 7.53 9.24 20.83
C GLN A 420 7.00 10.61 21.29
N LYS A 421 5.69 10.75 21.50
CA LYS A 421 5.03 12.03 21.80
C LYS A 421 5.38 13.11 20.78
N ALA A 422 5.57 12.70 19.53
CA ALA A 422 5.90 13.54 18.41
C ALA A 422 4.64 14.15 17.79
N LYS A 423 4.76 15.24 17.06
CA LYS A 423 3.62 16.01 16.55
C LYS A 423 3.15 15.49 15.19
N ARG A 424 4.05 15.38 14.21
CA ARG A 424 3.72 15.14 12.81
C ARG A 424 4.54 14.05 12.18
N GLY A 425 3.91 13.32 11.26
CA GLY A 425 4.60 12.35 10.44
C GLY A 425 4.05 12.25 9.03
N VAL A 426 4.89 11.81 8.12
CA VAL A 426 4.54 11.54 6.72
C VAL A 426 4.77 10.07 6.40
N ALA A 427 3.72 9.38 5.95
CA ALA A 427 3.80 8.06 5.34
C ALA A 427 3.80 8.20 3.82
N THR A 428 4.76 7.59 3.12
CA THR A 428 4.87 7.70 1.66
C THR A 428 5.25 6.37 1.01
N ILE A 429 4.77 6.13 -0.21
CA ILE A 429 4.89 4.86 -0.90
C ILE A 429 5.07 5.04 -2.41
N CYS A 430 6.00 4.28 -3.00
CA CYS A 430 6.14 4.13 -4.44
C CYS A 430 5.10 3.15 -5.00
N ILE A 431 4.72 3.34 -6.26
CA ILE A 431 3.60 2.62 -6.86
C ILE A 431 3.99 2.19 -8.27
N GLY A 432 3.90 0.89 -8.56
CA GLY A 432 4.05 0.36 -9.91
C GLY A 432 3.13 1.06 -10.91
N GLY A 433 3.62 1.30 -12.13
CA GLY A 433 2.95 2.14 -13.12
C GLY A 433 3.37 3.62 -13.07
N GLY A 434 4.38 3.95 -12.23
CA GLY A 434 4.93 5.30 -12.18
C GLY A 434 4.09 6.28 -11.39
N GLN A 435 3.82 6.00 -10.11
CA GLN A 435 3.12 6.92 -9.22
C GLN A 435 3.75 6.94 -7.82
N GLY A 436 3.39 7.93 -7.01
CA GLY A 436 3.67 8.00 -5.58
C GLY A 436 2.48 8.50 -4.79
N GLY A 437 2.38 8.04 -3.55
CA GLY A 437 1.40 8.50 -2.58
C GLY A 437 2.07 8.99 -1.30
N ALA A 438 1.53 10.04 -0.68
CA ALA A 438 1.96 10.53 0.62
C ALA A 438 0.74 10.93 1.46
N MET A 439 0.79 10.66 2.76
CA MET A 439 -0.24 11.00 3.73
C MET A 439 0.42 11.64 4.95
N LEU A 440 -0.07 12.83 5.33
CA LEU A 440 0.35 13.56 6.51
C LEU A 440 -0.63 13.26 7.64
N ILE A 441 -0.09 12.84 8.79
CA ILE A 441 -0.87 12.63 10.01
C ILE A 441 -0.28 13.44 11.18
N GLU A 442 -1.14 13.80 12.12
CA GLU A 442 -0.76 14.45 13.37
C GLU A 442 -1.16 13.58 14.56
N ASN A 443 -0.30 13.57 15.56
CA ASN A 443 -0.62 13.02 16.88
C ASN A 443 -1.70 13.88 17.55
N VAL A 444 -2.60 13.23 18.24
CA VAL A 444 -3.70 13.92 18.94
C VAL A 444 -3.54 13.68 20.44
N SER A 445 -2.83 14.56 21.09
CA SER A 445 -2.61 14.48 22.54
C SER A 445 -3.82 14.82 23.39
N GLU A 446 -4.88 15.46 22.84
CA GLU A 446 -6.05 15.94 23.60
C GLU A 446 -7.32 16.14 22.74
N VAL A 447 -8.03 15.08 22.33
CA VAL A 447 -9.39 15.23 21.76
C VAL A 447 -10.50 14.83 22.76
N THR A 448 -10.13 14.33 23.92
CA THR A 448 -11.06 13.78 24.93
C THR A 448 -11.27 14.66 26.15
N LYS A 449 -11.21 15.99 26.01
CA LYS A 449 -11.72 16.87 27.06
C LYS A 449 -12.89 17.70 26.60
#